data_b5c40f468bfa546a50bd61c76a787103
#
_entry.id   b5c40f468bfa546a50bd61c76a787103
#
_cell.length_a   1.000
_cell.length_b   1.000
_cell.length_c   1.000
_cell.angle_alpha   90.00
_cell.angle_beta   90.00
_cell.angle_gamma   90.00
#
_symmetry.space_group_name_H-M   'P 1'
#
loop_
_entity.id
_entity.type
_entity.pdbx_description
1 polymer ?
#
loop_
_entity_poly.entity_id
_entity_poly.type
_entity_poly.pdbx_seq_one_letter_code
_entity_poly.pdbx_strand_id
1 'polypeptide(L)'
;MKKWVVFLLGMIAGGVLTFVMMLVLAIGANTSSNGMTLFDEPGDCLSTKTFEVMQVVDNNHALAHEVEWNAVLESYMSTGLLVLLTNDNGEYYYDDQVIEVPKGMCMRQVGIYKYQTRMEIDKTVPIVKLMSK
;
A
#
# COMPACT_ATOMS: atom_id res chain seq x y z
N MET A 1 -55.86 10.90 16.87
CA MET A 1 -54.61 11.45 17.35
C MET A 1 -53.58 10.39 17.74
N LYS A 2 -53.98 9.32 18.41
CA LYS A 2 -53.05 8.26 18.84
C LYS A 2 -52.39 7.49 17.68
N LYS A 3 -53.02 7.34 16.55
CA LYS A 3 -52.44 6.63 15.39
C LYS A 3 -51.34 7.41 14.70
N TRP A 4 -51.40 8.71 14.75
CA TRP A 4 -50.37 9.60 14.18
C TRP A 4 -49.08 9.57 14.99
N VAL A 5 -49.17 9.54 16.32
CA VAL A 5 -48.03 9.48 17.22
C VAL A 5 -47.26 8.17 17.05
N VAL A 6 -47.97 7.05 16.89
CA VAL A 6 -47.33 5.73 16.65
C VAL A 6 -46.61 5.70 15.30
N PHE A 7 -47.22 6.31 14.27
CA PHE A 7 -46.61 6.40 12.95
C PHE A 7 -45.31 7.25 12.97
N LEU A 8 -45.31 8.40 13.65
CA LEU A 8 -44.14 9.25 13.81
C LEU A 8 -43.01 8.56 14.58
N LEU A 9 -43.33 7.85 15.64
CA LEU A 9 -42.38 7.06 16.42
C LEU A 9 -41.73 5.95 15.59
N GLY A 10 -42.50 5.28 14.75
CA GLY A 10 -42.03 4.24 13.85
C GLY A 10 -41.07 4.79 12.80
N MET A 11 -41.32 5.98 12.24
CA MET A 11 -40.43 6.64 11.27
C MET A 11 -39.09 7.04 11.89
N ILE A 12 -39.10 7.58 13.09
CA ILE A 12 -37.88 7.99 13.80
C ILE A 12 -37.03 6.76 14.14
N ALA A 13 -37.60 5.69 14.67
CA ALA A 13 -36.90 4.46 14.99
C ALA A 13 -36.29 3.80 13.75
N GLY A 14 -37.02 3.74 12.64
CA GLY A 14 -36.54 3.19 11.38
C GLY A 14 -35.40 4.02 10.78
N GLY A 15 -35.47 5.35 10.84
CA GLY A 15 -34.42 6.24 10.35
C GLY A 15 -33.12 6.10 11.11
N VAL A 16 -33.16 6.00 12.43
CA VAL A 16 -31.98 5.81 13.27
C VAL A 16 -31.30 4.47 12.99
N LEU A 17 -32.08 3.40 12.84
CA LEU A 17 -31.56 2.07 12.54
C LEU A 17 -30.84 2.04 11.19
N THR A 18 -31.39 2.66 10.16
CA THR A 18 -30.80 2.74 8.82
C THR A 18 -29.49 3.56 8.86
N PHE A 19 -29.46 4.64 9.62
CA PHE A 19 -28.27 5.49 9.75
C PHE A 19 -27.12 4.74 10.44
N VAL A 20 -27.39 4.01 11.52
CA VAL A 20 -26.40 3.18 12.22
C VAL A 20 -25.85 2.10 11.29
N MET A 21 -26.71 1.45 10.51
CA MET A 21 -26.27 0.45 9.52
C MET A 21 -25.37 1.04 8.43
N MET A 22 -25.66 2.25 7.95
CA MET A 22 -24.81 2.95 7.00
C MET A 22 -23.43 3.29 7.59
N LEU A 23 -23.37 3.71 8.84
CA LEU A 23 -22.11 3.98 9.51
C LEU A 23 -21.23 2.73 9.66
N VAL A 24 -21.82 1.59 10.01
CA VAL A 24 -21.10 0.32 10.13
C VAL A 24 -20.55 -0.12 8.76
N LEU A 25 -21.32 0.03 7.69
CA LEU A 25 -20.87 -0.29 6.34
C LEU A 25 -19.77 0.66 5.87
N ALA A 26 -19.84 1.94 6.20
CA ALA A 26 -18.81 2.92 5.85
C ALA A 26 -17.49 2.62 6.57
N ILE A 27 -17.51 2.22 7.83
CA ILE A 27 -16.33 1.82 8.59
C ILE A 27 -15.74 0.54 8.01
N GLY A 28 -16.56 -0.44 7.64
CA GLY A 28 -16.12 -1.68 7.00
C GLY A 28 -15.49 -1.45 5.62
N ALA A 29 -15.98 -0.48 4.85
CA ALA A 29 -15.44 -0.14 3.53
C ALA A 29 -14.06 0.51 3.60
N ASN A 30 -13.73 1.20 4.69
CA ASN A 30 -12.45 1.87 4.86
C ASN A 30 -11.28 0.94 5.24
N THR A 31 -11.55 -0.31 5.57
CA THR A 31 -10.52 -1.28 5.97
C THR A 31 -9.88 -2.01 4.79
N SER A 32 -10.45 -1.92 3.58
CA SER A 32 -9.93 -2.57 2.37
C SER A 32 -9.30 -1.57 1.40
N SER A 33 -8.58 -0.58 1.91
CA SER A 33 -8.05 0.50 1.09
C SER A 33 -6.93 0.04 0.15
N ASN A 34 -7.12 0.23 -1.16
CA ASN A 34 -6.08 0.28 -2.18
C ASN A 34 -5.27 -1.01 -2.44
N GLY A 35 -5.78 -2.18 -2.06
CA GLY A 35 -5.09 -3.45 -2.33
C GLY A 35 -3.85 -3.70 -1.49
N MET A 36 -3.60 -2.90 -0.48
CA MET A 36 -2.48 -3.03 0.45
C MET A 36 -2.88 -3.82 1.69
N THR A 37 -2.09 -4.82 2.03
CA THR A 37 -2.24 -5.56 3.29
C THR A 37 -0.95 -5.39 4.06
N LEU A 38 -1.01 -4.72 5.21
CA LEU A 38 0.15 -4.50 6.07
C LEU A 38 0.22 -5.60 7.13
N PHE A 39 1.44 -6.04 7.43
CA PHE A 39 1.68 -7.00 8.50
C PHE A 39 1.71 -6.31 9.86
N ASP A 40 1.33 -7.04 10.91
CA ASP A 40 1.40 -6.52 12.29
C ASP A 40 2.84 -6.28 12.72
N GLU A 41 3.76 -7.11 12.26
CA GLU A 41 5.20 -6.99 12.52
C GLU A 41 5.97 -7.03 11.21
N PRO A 42 7.12 -6.31 11.12
CA PRO A 42 7.97 -6.39 9.94
C PRO A 42 8.44 -7.81 9.69
N GLY A 43 8.40 -8.23 8.43
CA GLY A 43 8.90 -9.52 7.99
C GLY A 43 10.40 -9.54 7.79
N ASP A 44 10.86 -10.52 7.01
CA ASP A 44 12.29 -10.73 6.74
C ASP A 44 12.87 -9.61 5.85
N CYS A 45 14.18 -9.48 5.93
CA CYS A 45 14.94 -8.64 5.03
C CYS A 45 14.95 -9.26 3.63
N LEU A 46 14.38 -8.57 2.64
CA LEU A 46 14.29 -9.06 1.27
C LEU A 46 15.52 -8.70 0.44
N SER A 47 16.12 -7.53 0.68
CA SER A 47 17.20 -7.05 -0.14
C SER A 47 18.03 -5.99 0.57
N THR A 48 19.31 -5.97 0.26
CA THR A 48 20.25 -4.90 0.64
C THR A 48 20.80 -4.18 -0.60
N LYS A 49 20.24 -4.46 -1.77
CA LYS A 49 20.68 -3.91 -3.05
C LYS A 49 20.00 -2.56 -3.33
N THR A 50 20.33 -2.00 -4.47
CA THR A 50 19.77 -0.72 -4.94
C THR A 50 18.42 -0.92 -5.61
N PHE A 51 17.54 0.06 -5.48
CA PHE A 51 16.21 0.05 -6.10
C PHE A 51 16.05 1.27 -7.00
N GLU A 52 15.38 1.08 -8.12
CA GLU A 52 15.01 2.16 -9.03
C GLU A 52 13.49 2.25 -9.13
N VAL A 53 12.95 3.44 -8.90
CA VAL A 53 11.51 3.69 -8.95
C VAL A 53 11.02 3.61 -10.39
N MET A 54 10.03 2.78 -10.64
CA MET A 54 9.38 2.63 -11.94
C MET A 54 8.18 3.56 -12.08
N GLN A 55 7.34 3.61 -11.04
CA GLN A 55 6.11 4.37 -11.05
C GLN A 55 5.71 4.77 -9.64
N VAL A 56 5.39 6.04 -9.45
CA VAL A 56 4.85 6.55 -8.19
C VAL A 56 3.36 6.20 -8.15
N VAL A 57 2.95 5.53 -7.08
CA VAL A 57 1.55 5.15 -6.85
C VAL A 57 0.80 6.25 -6.09
N ASP A 58 1.42 6.75 -5.02
CA ASP A 58 0.95 7.92 -4.28
C ASP A 58 2.15 8.63 -3.63
N ASN A 59 1.89 9.59 -2.75
CA ASN A 59 2.95 10.42 -2.17
C ASN A 59 4.05 9.63 -1.46
N ASN A 60 3.70 8.52 -0.80
CA ASN A 60 4.62 7.74 0.02
C ASN A 60 4.82 6.32 -0.47
N HIS A 61 4.29 5.99 -1.64
CA HIS A 61 4.34 4.64 -2.19
C HIS A 61 4.76 4.66 -3.65
N ALA A 62 5.70 3.82 -4.00
CA ALA A 62 6.18 3.72 -5.37
C ALA A 62 6.51 2.28 -5.73
N LEU A 63 6.15 1.87 -6.94
CA LEU A 63 6.62 0.61 -7.50
C LEU A 63 8.07 0.79 -7.93
N ALA A 64 8.92 -0.12 -7.49
CA ALA A 64 10.35 -0.09 -7.79
C ALA A 64 10.86 -1.49 -8.06
N HIS A 65 11.91 -1.58 -8.83
CA HIS A 65 12.60 -2.83 -9.06
C HIS A 65 14.00 -2.80 -8.47
N GLU A 66 14.45 -3.97 -8.02
CA GLU A 66 15.83 -4.15 -7.56
C GLU A 66 16.75 -4.10 -8.78
N VAL A 67 17.84 -3.35 -8.67
CA VAL A 67 18.81 -3.16 -9.75
C VAL A 67 20.23 -3.44 -9.27
N GLU A 68 21.08 -3.85 -10.21
CA GLU A 68 22.51 -4.00 -10.00
C GLU A 68 23.25 -3.16 -11.04
N TRP A 69 24.32 -2.51 -10.60
CA TRP A 69 25.18 -1.76 -11.51
C TRP A 69 25.97 -2.70 -12.39
N ASN A 70 25.87 -2.53 -13.70
CA ASN A 70 26.66 -3.26 -14.67
C ASN A 70 27.77 -2.35 -15.22
N ALA A 71 29.01 -2.65 -14.87
CA ALA A 71 30.17 -1.83 -15.25
C ALA A 71 30.46 -1.90 -16.78
N VAL A 72 30.12 -3.00 -17.43
CA VAL A 72 30.32 -3.15 -18.87
C VAL A 72 29.38 -2.27 -19.66
N LEU A 73 28.09 -2.24 -19.26
CA LEU A 73 27.06 -1.43 -19.92
C LEU A 73 26.95 -0.02 -19.34
N GLU A 74 27.66 0.26 -18.24
CA GLU A 74 27.59 1.53 -17.49
C GLU A 74 26.16 1.94 -17.16
N SER A 75 25.34 0.96 -16.75
CA SER A 75 23.92 1.19 -16.42
C SER A 75 23.43 0.21 -15.37
N TYR A 76 22.32 0.56 -14.76
CA TYR A 76 21.60 -0.33 -13.83
C TYR A 76 20.79 -1.35 -14.60
N MET A 77 20.83 -2.59 -14.14
CA MET A 77 20.05 -3.69 -14.71
C MET A 77 19.13 -4.28 -13.66
N SER A 78 17.89 -4.53 -14.02
CA SER A 78 16.90 -5.14 -13.13
C SER A 78 17.27 -6.59 -12.84
N THR A 79 17.16 -6.97 -11.55
CA THR A 79 17.34 -8.36 -11.11
C THR A 79 16.05 -9.18 -11.22
N GLY A 80 14.92 -8.53 -11.51
CA GLY A 80 13.61 -9.17 -11.60
C GLY A 80 12.72 -9.02 -10.36
N LEU A 81 13.26 -8.54 -9.24
CA LEU A 81 12.46 -8.30 -8.03
C LEU A 81 11.72 -6.97 -8.14
N LEU A 82 10.40 -7.03 -8.09
CA LEU A 82 9.52 -5.86 -8.09
C LEU A 82 8.89 -5.72 -6.70
N VAL A 83 8.92 -4.52 -6.15
CA VAL A 83 8.39 -4.22 -4.81
C VAL A 83 7.60 -2.91 -4.82
N LEU A 84 6.79 -2.72 -3.77
CA LEU A 84 6.21 -1.42 -3.46
C LEU A 84 7.01 -0.81 -2.31
N LEU A 85 7.64 0.33 -2.55
CA LEU A 85 8.38 1.06 -1.53
C LEU A 85 7.42 1.90 -0.69
N THR A 86 7.63 1.92 0.61
CA THR A 86 6.91 2.78 1.54
C THR A 86 7.88 3.40 2.54
N ASN A 87 7.51 4.54 3.11
CA ASN A 87 8.27 5.19 4.17
C ASN A 87 7.34 5.87 5.17
N ASP A 88 7.86 6.10 6.39
CA ASP A 88 7.18 6.83 7.45
C ASP A 88 7.71 8.26 7.61
N ASN A 89 8.72 8.64 6.83
CA ASN A 89 9.41 9.92 6.97
C ASN A 89 8.70 11.07 6.25
N GLY A 90 7.65 10.77 5.50
CA GLY A 90 6.99 11.75 4.67
C GLY A 90 7.78 12.13 3.41
N GLU A 91 8.78 11.33 3.05
CA GLU A 91 9.53 11.54 1.82
C GLU A 91 8.68 11.19 0.60
N TYR A 92 8.83 11.99 -0.45
CA TYR A 92 8.15 11.75 -1.72
C TYR A 92 9.07 11.01 -2.68
N TYR A 93 8.51 10.03 -3.36
CA TYR A 93 9.20 9.33 -4.44
C TYR A 93 8.94 10.03 -5.77
N TYR A 94 9.84 9.83 -6.73
CA TYR A 94 9.69 10.32 -8.11
C TYR A 94 10.16 9.25 -9.09
N ASP A 95 9.67 9.33 -10.32
CA ASP A 95 10.01 8.36 -11.36
C ASP A 95 11.51 8.35 -11.65
N ASP A 96 12.04 7.16 -11.86
CA ASP A 96 13.47 6.93 -12.12
C ASP A 96 14.39 7.26 -10.93
N GLN A 97 13.85 7.50 -9.75
CA GLN A 97 14.65 7.71 -8.56
C GLN A 97 15.44 6.45 -8.20
N VAL A 98 16.72 6.61 -7.94
CA VAL A 98 17.60 5.52 -7.47
C VAL A 98 17.75 5.61 -5.95
N ILE A 99 17.43 4.50 -5.27
CA ILE A 99 17.46 4.42 -3.82
C ILE A 99 18.46 3.36 -3.42
N GLU A 100 19.54 3.79 -2.77
CA GLU A 100 20.56 2.90 -2.23
C GLU A 100 20.20 2.50 -0.80
N VAL A 101 20.43 1.23 -0.47
CA VAL A 101 20.24 0.74 0.90
C VAL A 101 21.53 1.02 1.68
N PRO A 102 21.48 1.84 2.75
CA PRO A 102 22.65 2.14 3.55
C PRO A 102 23.20 0.89 4.24
N LYS A 103 24.47 0.93 4.55
CA LYS A 103 25.14 -0.15 5.28
C LYS A 103 24.50 -0.33 6.66
N GLY A 104 24.22 -1.58 7.03
CA GLY A 104 23.54 -1.90 8.30
C GLY A 104 22.02 -1.84 8.22
N MET A 105 21.47 -1.50 7.06
CA MET A 105 20.01 -1.47 6.82
C MET A 105 19.63 -2.45 5.74
N CYS A 106 18.33 -2.69 5.60
CA CYS A 106 17.80 -3.50 4.51
C CYS A 106 16.35 -3.13 4.23
N MET A 107 15.87 -3.57 3.08
CA MET A 107 14.46 -3.48 2.72
C MET A 107 13.72 -4.67 3.33
N ARG A 108 12.98 -4.43 4.41
CA ARG A 108 12.18 -5.46 5.08
C ARG A 108 10.76 -5.46 4.54
N GLN A 109 10.21 -6.64 4.36
CA GLN A 109 8.82 -6.77 3.95
C GLN A 109 7.90 -6.38 5.10
N VAL A 110 7.00 -5.42 4.83
CA VAL A 110 6.02 -4.94 5.81
C VAL A 110 4.58 -5.21 5.36
N GLY A 111 4.39 -5.80 4.22
CA GLY A 111 3.09 -6.14 3.70
C GLY A 111 3.14 -6.69 2.29
N ILE A 112 1.97 -6.76 1.68
CA ILE A 112 1.80 -7.12 0.27
C ILE A 112 0.89 -6.11 -0.41
N TYR A 113 1.15 -5.86 -1.67
CA TYR A 113 0.35 -4.96 -2.50
C TYR A 113 -0.16 -5.71 -3.72
N LYS A 114 -1.48 -5.72 -3.87
CA LYS A 114 -2.16 -6.34 -5.01
C LYS A 114 -2.68 -5.25 -5.94
N TYR A 115 -2.30 -5.32 -7.20
CA TYR A 115 -2.73 -4.35 -8.20
C TYR A 115 -3.05 -5.03 -9.52
N GLN A 116 -3.81 -4.34 -10.36
CA GLN A 116 -4.18 -4.82 -11.68
C GLN A 116 -3.40 -4.06 -12.74
N THR A 117 -2.81 -4.80 -13.67
CA THR A 117 -2.10 -4.22 -14.82
C THR A 117 -3.09 -3.75 -15.89
N ARG A 118 -2.60 -3.02 -16.90
CA ARG A 118 -3.42 -2.57 -18.03
C ARG A 118 -4.05 -3.73 -18.82
N MET A 119 -3.46 -4.92 -18.76
CA MET A 119 -3.97 -6.13 -19.40
C MET A 119 -4.94 -6.91 -18.51
N GLU A 120 -5.44 -6.29 -17.46
CA GLU A 120 -6.37 -6.88 -16.48
C GLU A 120 -5.79 -8.12 -15.77
N ILE A 121 -4.46 -8.17 -15.61
CA ILE A 121 -3.78 -9.22 -14.87
C ILE A 121 -3.51 -8.73 -13.45
N ASP A 122 -3.99 -9.49 -12.46
CA ASP A 122 -3.71 -9.20 -11.06
C ASP A 122 -2.26 -9.58 -10.73
N LYS A 123 -1.54 -8.66 -10.09
CA LYS A 123 -0.18 -8.91 -9.60
C LYS A 123 -0.10 -8.58 -8.12
N THR A 124 0.69 -9.36 -7.39
CA THR A 124 0.96 -9.13 -5.97
C THR A 124 2.47 -8.98 -5.79
N VAL A 125 2.86 -7.89 -5.14
CA VAL A 125 4.27 -7.60 -4.86
C VAL A 125 4.45 -7.34 -3.36
N PRO A 126 5.63 -7.61 -2.79
CA PRO A 126 5.90 -7.27 -1.39
C PRO A 126 5.95 -5.75 -1.22
N ILE A 127 5.40 -5.27 -0.11
CA ILE A 127 5.63 -3.90 0.35
C ILE A 127 6.86 -3.93 1.22
N VAL A 128 7.85 -3.11 0.90
CA VAL A 128 9.10 -3.06 1.63
C VAL A 128 9.36 -1.67 2.19
N LYS A 129 10.06 -1.64 3.31
CA LYS A 129 10.42 -0.42 4.02
C LYS A 129 11.87 -0.50 4.44
N LEU A 130 12.59 0.59 4.31
CA LEU A 130 13.99 0.68 4.73
C LEU A 130 14.05 0.67 6.27
N MET A 131 14.67 -0.37 6.82
CA MET A 131 14.77 -0.58 8.26
C MET A 131 16.17 -1.08 8.61
N SER A 132 16.55 -0.97 9.87
CA SER A 132 17.79 -1.55 10.36
C SER A 132 17.72 -3.08 10.34
N LYS A 133 18.85 -3.68 10.08
CA LYS A 133 18.97 -5.14 10.10
C LYS A 133 18.72 -5.72 11.48
#